data_cf981d9e454f79bf38ab39006d56804c
#
_entry.id   cf981d9e454f79bf38ab39006d56804c
#
_cell.length_a   1.000
_cell.length_b   1.000
_cell.length_c   1.000
_cell.angle_alpha   90.00
_cell.angle_beta   90.00
_cell.angle_gamma   90.00
#
_symmetry.space_group_name_H-M   'P 1'
#
loop_
_entity.id
_entity.type
_entity.pdbx_description
1 polymer ?
#
loop_
_entity_poly.entity_id
_entity_poly.type
_entity_poly.pdbx_seq_one_letter_code
_entity_poly.pdbx_strand_id
1 'polypeptide(L)'
;MPVTENAYMESIMSDLIPLFRPKSVALIGASSDTKKYGYWTAKSLIDNKFQGEIHLISRSGGEILGQPTYPDILSVPGEVELAIIAIAPKHILPIIEQCVEKGVKTGIVVSTGFGETGPEGKEIERRMLEIARKGNMRIMGPNCMGMYSSAVSLNASIIDLAPGPMSLVLQSGNFGIDLNFNAKKRGMGYSCWATIGNQMDVRFNDFVRYIEQDDHTKVMLLYMEGLRVENEEDGRKFLEAARRT
;
A
#
# COMPACT_ATOMS: atom_id res chain seq x y z
N MET A 1 29.38 5.99 14.40
CA MET A 1 29.86 4.89 13.55
C MET A 1 28.98 4.88 12.31
N PRO A 2 29.52 4.75 11.09
CA PRO A 2 28.66 4.58 9.93
C PRO A 2 27.88 3.28 10.10
N VAL A 3 26.56 3.35 9.95
CA VAL A 3 25.69 2.17 9.90
C VAL A 3 26.17 1.33 8.72
N THR A 4 26.48 0.07 8.94
CA THR A 4 26.89 -0.83 7.85
C THR A 4 25.72 -0.95 6.85
N GLU A 5 26.04 -1.15 5.58
CA GLU A 5 25.02 -1.28 4.51
C GLU A 5 23.99 -2.37 4.84
N ASN A 6 24.43 -3.48 5.46
CA ASN A 6 23.52 -4.53 5.95
C ASN A 6 22.56 -4.04 7.06
N ALA A 7 23.05 -3.32 8.07
CA ALA A 7 22.19 -2.81 9.14
C ALA A 7 21.18 -1.75 8.63
N TYR A 8 21.58 -0.96 7.62
CA TYR A 8 20.70 -0.02 6.94
C TYR A 8 19.63 -0.76 6.12
N MET A 9 20.01 -1.83 5.42
CA MET A 9 19.10 -2.67 4.65
C MET A 9 18.09 -3.40 5.56
N GLU A 10 18.55 -3.97 6.67
CA GLU A 10 17.67 -4.61 7.68
C GLU A 10 16.68 -3.61 8.29
N SER A 11 17.10 -2.38 8.56
CA SER A 11 16.22 -1.32 9.07
C SER A 11 15.11 -0.97 8.07
N ILE A 12 15.46 -0.74 6.79
CA ILE A 12 14.46 -0.42 5.75
C ILE A 12 13.50 -1.60 5.53
N MET A 13 14.00 -2.82 5.60
CA MET A 13 13.17 -4.01 5.46
C MET A 13 12.20 -4.14 6.63
N SER A 14 12.65 -3.92 7.87
CA SER A 14 11.79 -3.98 9.05
C SER A 14 10.63 -2.98 8.97
N ASP A 15 10.88 -1.78 8.43
CA ASP A 15 9.89 -0.72 8.31
C ASP A 15 8.81 -1.00 7.23
N LEU A 16 9.13 -1.87 6.26
CA LEU A 16 8.22 -2.21 5.16
C LEU A 16 7.51 -3.56 5.31
N ILE A 17 7.97 -4.44 6.20
CA ILE A 17 7.29 -5.71 6.46
C ILE A 17 5.78 -5.52 6.74
N PRO A 18 5.35 -4.52 7.54
CA PRO A 18 3.93 -4.29 7.77
C PRO A 18 3.13 -3.90 6.51
N LEU A 19 3.78 -3.43 5.44
CA LEU A 19 3.12 -3.18 4.16
C LEU A 19 2.81 -4.50 3.43
N PHE A 20 3.77 -5.44 3.41
CA PHE A 20 3.68 -6.67 2.64
C PHE A 20 3.08 -7.84 3.42
N ARG A 21 3.31 -7.90 4.73
CA ARG A 21 2.90 -9.00 5.63
C ARG A 21 2.32 -8.46 6.94
N PRO A 22 1.29 -7.58 6.89
CA PRO A 22 0.68 -7.06 8.10
C PRO A 22 -0.02 -8.16 8.89
N LYS A 23 -0.06 -8.02 10.21
CA LYS A 23 -0.85 -8.86 11.13
C LYS A 23 -2.25 -8.27 11.34
N SER A 24 -2.41 -6.97 11.13
CA SER A 24 -3.67 -6.26 11.29
C SER A 24 -3.80 -5.15 10.25
N VAL A 25 -5.02 -4.99 9.72
CA VAL A 25 -5.36 -4.01 8.69
C VAL A 25 -6.55 -3.18 9.13
N ALA A 26 -6.46 -1.85 9.05
CA ALA A 26 -7.59 -0.95 9.18
C ALA A 26 -7.97 -0.37 7.81
N LEU A 27 -9.21 -0.58 7.35
CA LEU A 27 -9.75 0.06 6.16
C LEU A 27 -10.52 1.32 6.55
N ILE A 28 -9.93 2.49 6.31
CA ILE A 28 -10.52 3.80 6.60
C ILE A 28 -11.31 4.28 5.38
N GLY A 29 -12.61 4.46 5.56
CA GLY A 29 -13.55 4.74 4.47
C GLY A 29 -14.27 3.48 3.99
N ALA A 30 -14.35 2.45 4.83
CA ALA A 30 -15.22 1.30 4.60
C ALA A 30 -16.69 1.74 4.39
N SER A 31 -17.39 1.08 3.50
CA SER A 31 -18.75 1.47 3.11
C SER A 31 -19.60 0.25 2.75
N SER A 32 -20.90 0.32 3.05
CA SER A 32 -21.89 -0.63 2.55
C SER A 32 -22.38 -0.29 1.12
N ASP A 33 -22.02 0.89 0.62
CA ASP A 33 -22.38 1.33 -0.75
C ASP A 33 -21.45 0.66 -1.78
N THR A 34 -22.03 -0.21 -2.61
CA THR A 34 -21.34 -0.98 -3.66
C THR A 34 -20.73 -0.12 -4.77
N LYS A 35 -21.01 1.18 -4.81
CA LYS A 35 -20.41 2.13 -5.75
C LYS A 35 -19.08 2.69 -5.24
N LYS A 36 -18.75 2.46 -3.96
CA LYS A 36 -17.55 3.02 -3.33
C LYS A 36 -16.39 2.03 -3.30
N TYR A 37 -15.19 2.59 -3.44
CA TYR A 37 -13.94 1.84 -3.35
C TYR A 37 -13.83 1.04 -2.04
N GLY A 38 -14.21 1.65 -0.90
CA GLY A 38 -14.15 1.02 0.42
C GLY A 38 -15.03 -0.21 0.58
N TYR A 39 -16.13 -0.36 -0.20
CA TYR A 39 -16.90 -1.61 -0.23
C TYR A 39 -16.10 -2.74 -0.86
N TRP A 40 -15.54 -2.51 -2.04
CA TRP A 40 -14.81 -3.53 -2.78
C TRP A 40 -13.51 -3.93 -2.11
N THR A 41 -12.83 -2.99 -1.47
CA THR A 41 -11.63 -3.31 -0.69
C THR A 41 -11.98 -4.16 0.54
N ALA A 42 -13.04 -3.82 1.29
CA ALA A 42 -13.52 -4.66 2.39
C ALA A 42 -13.86 -6.07 1.92
N LYS A 43 -14.58 -6.17 0.80
CA LYS A 43 -14.94 -7.45 0.18
C LYS A 43 -13.69 -8.24 -0.23
N SER A 44 -12.71 -7.60 -0.85
CA SER A 44 -11.46 -8.24 -1.26
C SER A 44 -10.67 -8.80 -0.08
N LEU A 45 -10.55 -8.05 1.02
CA LEU A 45 -9.89 -8.51 2.25
C LEU A 45 -10.55 -9.77 2.82
N ILE A 46 -11.90 -9.78 2.87
CA ILE A 46 -12.69 -10.86 3.43
C ILE A 46 -12.68 -12.09 2.50
N ASP A 47 -12.95 -11.91 1.22
CA ASP A 47 -13.05 -13.00 0.24
C ASP A 47 -11.71 -13.72 0.02
N ASN A 48 -10.60 -12.97 0.05
CA ASN A 48 -9.25 -13.54 -0.04
C ASN A 48 -8.79 -14.19 1.28
N LYS A 49 -9.62 -14.13 2.34
CA LYS A 49 -9.31 -14.73 3.64
C LYS A 49 -7.98 -14.23 4.19
N PHE A 50 -7.82 -12.92 4.24
CA PHE A 50 -6.65 -12.30 4.84
C PHE A 50 -6.34 -12.96 6.20
N GLN A 51 -5.09 -13.31 6.44
CA GLN A 51 -4.68 -14.12 7.59
C GLN A 51 -4.51 -13.32 8.89
N GLY A 52 -4.68 -12.00 8.84
CA GLY A 52 -4.63 -11.10 10.00
C GLY A 52 -6.00 -10.56 10.40
N GLU A 53 -5.98 -9.62 11.31
CA GLU A 53 -7.19 -8.93 11.78
C GLU A 53 -7.64 -7.85 10.80
N ILE A 54 -8.96 -7.75 10.56
CA ILE A 54 -9.56 -6.73 9.69
C ILE A 54 -10.41 -5.81 10.54
N HIS A 55 -10.10 -4.51 10.52
CA HIS A 55 -10.85 -3.46 11.19
C HIS A 55 -11.46 -2.51 10.16
N LEU A 56 -12.78 -2.47 10.08
CA LEU A 56 -13.50 -1.61 9.15
C LEU A 56 -13.83 -0.29 9.84
N ILE A 57 -13.34 0.84 9.27
CA ILE A 57 -13.57 2.18 9.83
C ILE A 57 -14.63 2.89 8.99
N SER A 58 -15.78 3.19 9.61
CA SER A 58 -16.89 3.87 8.95
C SER A 58 -17.57 4.85 9.91
N ARG A 59 -17.64 6.12 9.52
CA ARG A 59 -18.34 7.16 10.31
C ARG A 59 -19.83 6.91 10.43
N SER A 60 -20.43 6.12 9.52
CA SER A 60 -21.84 5.78 9.56
C SER A 60 -22.16 4.70 10.61
N GLY A 61 -21.14 4.04 11.15
CA GLY A 61 -21.33 2.91 12.07
C GLY A 61 -21.98 1.69 11.42
N GLY A 62 -22.45 0.77 12.26
CA GLY A 62 -23.18 -0.44 11.84
C GLY A 62 -22.25 -1.57 11.39
N GLU A 63 -22.75 -2.38 10.47
CA GLU A 63 -22.04 -3.54 9.93
C GLU A 63 -21.83 -3.39 8.41
N ILE A 64 -20.69 -3.88 7.93
CA ILE A 64 -20.34 -3.96 6.52
C ILE A 64 -19.91 -5.39 6.23
N LEU A 65 -20.58 -6.09 5.31
CA LEU A 65 -20.30 -7.49 4.95
C LEU A 65 -20.29 -8.42 6.18
N GLY A 66 -21.17 -8.18 7.17
CA GLY A 66 -21.27 -8.96 8.40
C GLY A 66 -20.14 -8.68 9.42
N GLN A 67 -19.33 -7.65 9.21
CA GLN A 67 -18.28 -7.22 10.12
C GLN A 67 -18.67 -5.91 10.82
N PRO A 68 -18.47 -5.77 12.13
CA PRO A 68 -18.74 -4.52 12.85
C PRO A 68 -17.76 -3.43 12.39
N THR A 69 -18.20 -2.16 12.47
CA THR A 69 -17.37 -1.02 12.13
C THR A 69 -16.99 -0.19 13.35
N TYR A 70 -15.83 0.47 13.28
CA TYR A 70 -15.37 1.45 14.25
C TYR A 70 -15.59 2.87 13.71
N PRO A 71 -15.89 3.87 14.56
CA PRO A 71 -16.10 5.25 14.13
C PRO A 71 -14.81 5.92 13.63
N ASP A 72 -13.67 5.56 14.17
CA ASP A 72 -12.33 6.04 13.84
C ASP A 72 -11.27 4.99 14.17
N ILE A 73 -10.02 5.24 13.75
CA ILE A 73 -8.91 4.29 13.95
C ILE A 73 -8.44 4.23 15.42
N LEU A 74 -8.63 5.30 16.18
CA LEU A 74 -8.23 5.35 17.59
C LEU A 74 -9.12 4.45 18.46
N SER A 75 -10.37 4.23 18.03
CA SER A 75 -11.33 3.34 18.68
C SER A 75 -11.06 1.85 18.44
N VAL A 76 -10.18 1.50 17.51
CA VAL A 76 -9.81 0.11 17.23
C VAL A 76 -9.01 -0.45 18.42
N PRO A 77 -9.36 -1.63 18.97
CA PRO A 77 -8.55 -2.27 20.01
C PRO A 77 -7.22 -2.80 19.45
N GLY A 78 -6.19 -2.85 20.28
CA GLY A 78 -4.89 -3.42 19.90
C GLY A 78 -4.09 -2.57 18.91
N GLU A 79 -3.16 -3.21 18.23
CA GLU A 79 -2.28 -2.58 17.26
C GLU A 79 -2.85 -2.66 15.83
N VAL A 80 -2.59 -1.63 15.04
CA VAL A 80 -2.87 -1.61 13.61
C VAL A 80 -1.56 -1.41 12.86
N GLU A 81 -1.16 -2.41 12.08
CA GLU A 81 0.09 -2.35 11.33
C GLU A 81 -0.05 -1.66 9.97
N LEU A 82 -1.17 -1.90 9.27
CA LEU A 82 -1.45 -1.33 7.96
C LEU A 82 -2.78 -0.56 7.95
N ALA A 83 -2.77 0.68 7.49
CA ALA A 83 -3.98 1.44 7.20
C ALA A 83 -4.21 1.56 5.68
N ILE A 84 -5.38 1.11 5.19
CA ILE A 84 -5.83 1.35 3.82
C ILE A 84 -6.78 2.54 3.87
N ILE A 85 -6.46 3.62 3.14
CA ILE A 85 -7.16 4.91 3.25
C ILE A 85 -7.88 5.23 1.95
N ALA A 86 -9.21 5.14 1.98
CA ALA A 86 -10.10 5.34 0.85
C ALA A 86 -11.11 6.47 1.14
N ILE A 87 -10.62 7.69 1.36
CA ILE A 87 -11.41 8.88 1.70
C ILE A 87 -11.07 10.07 0.82
N ALA A 88 -11.95 11.07 0.79
CA ALA A 88 -11.73 12.30 0.01
C ALA A 88 -10.48 13.07 0.51
N PRO A 89 -9.67 13.68 -0.39
CA PRO A 89 -8.41 14.37 -0.05
C PRO A 89 -8.53 15.43 1.04
N LYS A 90 -9.64 16.16 1.09
CA LYS A 90 -9.88 17.20 2.11
C LYS A 90 -9.88 16.69 3.56
N HIS A 91 -10.01 15.37 3.76
CA HIS A 91 -10.02 14.75 5.08
C HIS A 91 -8.73 13.98 5.40
N ILE A 92 -7.74 13.98 4.48
CA ILE A 92 -6.59 13.07 4.59
C ILE A 92 -5.67 13.41 5.77
N LEU A 93 -5.33 14.69 5.95
CA LEU A 93 -4.32 15.09 6.95
C LEU A 93 -4.72 14.70 8.38
N PRO A 94 -5.95 15.00 8.87
CA PRO A 94 -6.37 14.54 10.19
C PRO A 94 -6.38 13.02 10.34
N ILE A 95 -6.63 12.28 9.28
CA ILE A 95 -6.61 10.80 9.31
C ILE A 95 -5.17 10.29 9.42
N ILE A 96 -4.21 10.89 8.70
CA ILE A 96 -2.80 10.52 8.85
C ILE A 96 -2.31 10.84 10.27
N GLU A 97 -2.72 11.96 10.87
CA GLU A 97 -2.43 12.30 12.26
C GLU A 97 -2.95 11.23 13.22
N GLN A 98 -4.21 10.78 13.05
CA GLN A 98 -4.78 9.69 13.86
C GLN A 98 -4.06 8.35 13.64
N CYS A 99 -3.65 8.04 12.41
CA CYS A 99 -2.86 6.83 12.13
C CYS A 99 -1.50 6.87 12.86
N VAL A 100 -0.82 8.01 12.86
CA VAL A 100 0.43 8.22 13.59
C VAL A 100 0.22 8.10 15.09
N GLU A 101 -0.82 8.73 15.64
CA GLU A 101 -1.18 8.64 17.06
C GLU A 101 -1.47 7.18 17.47
N LYS A 102 -2.16 6.42 16.61
CA LYS A 102 -2.44 4.99 16.80
C LYS A 102 -1.18 4.11 16.74
N GLY A 103 -0.08 4.63 16.16
CA GLY A 103 1.16 3.89 15.98
C GLY A 103 1.18 3.00 14.74
N VAL A 104 0.35 3.31 13.73
CA VAL A 104 0.32 2.59 12.44
C VAL A 104 1.68 2.66 11.77
N LYS A 105 2.17 1.50 11.28
CA LYS A 105 3.51 1.41 10.67
C LYS A 105 3.50 1.77 9.20
N THR A 106 2.45 1.34 8.46
CA THR A 106 2.39 1.57 7.02
C THR A 106 0.98 1.99 6.59
N GLY A 107 0.90 2.76 5.51
CA GLY A 107 -0.35 3.19 4.91
C GLY A 107 -0.40 3.00 3.41
N ILE A 108 -1.58 2.72 2.88
CA ILE A 108 -1.89 2.72 1.46
C ILE A 108 -2.95 3.78 1.22
N VAL A 109 -2.62 4.85 0.50
CA VAL A 109 -3.57 5.91 0.15
C VAL A 109 -4.05 5.70 -1.28
N VAL A 110 -5.26 5.15 -1.42
CA VAL A 110 -5.82 4.85 -2.75
C VAL A 110 -6.48 6.06 -3.40
N SER A 111 -6.86 7.05 -2.62
CA SER A 111 -7.55 8.25 -3.10
C SER A 111 -6.72 9.05 -4.10
N THR A 112 -7.42 9.70 -5.04
CA THR A 112 -6.90 10.64 -6.04
C THR A 112 -7.16 12.08 -5.62
N GLY A 113 -6.60 13.05 -6.33
CA GLY A 113 -6.79 14.48 -6.06
C GLY A 113 -5.61 15.11 -5.28
N PHE A 114 -4.42 14.62 -5.52
CA PHE A 114 -3.17 15.05 -4.89
C PHE A 114 -2.19 15.64 -5.91
N GLY A 115 -0.94 15.28 -5.86
CA GLY A 115 0.12 15.85 -6.68
C GLY A 115 -0.10 15.77 -8.19
N GLU A 116 -0.90 14.82 -8.65
CA GLU A 116 -1.32 14.69 -10.06
C GLU A 116 -2.26 15.81 -10.51
N THR A 117 -2.91 16.52 -9.57
CA THR A 117 -3.84 17.61 -9.89
C THR A 117 -3.19 19.00 -9.91
N GLY A 118 -1.94 19.10 -9.50
CA GLY A 118 -1.19 20.35 -9.54
C GLY A 118 -0.60 20.82 -8.21
N PRO A 119 -0.24 22.09 -8.07
CA PRO A 119 0.52 22.61 -6.92
C PRO A 119 -0.16 22.41 -5.56
N GLU A 120 -1.47 22.64 -5.48
CA GLU A 120 -2.23 22.47 -4.23
C GLU A 120 -2.21 21.01 -3.76
N GLY A 121 -2.39 20.06 -4.70
CA GLY A 121 -2.31 18.64 -4.40
C GLY A 121 -0.90 18.22 -3.97
N LYS A 122 0.15 18.79 -4.57
CA LYS A 122 1.55 18.56 -4.15
C LYS A 122 1.81 19.06 -2.73
N GLU A 123 1.22 20.18 -2.33
CA GLU A 123 1.34 20.71 -0.98
C GLU A 123 0.66 19.78 0.05
N ILE A 124 -0.49 19.20 -0.30
CA ILE A 124 -1.15 18.20 0.56
C ILE A 124 -0.25 16.96 0.70
N GLU A 125 0.34 16.45 -0.39
CA GLU A 125 1.28 15.32 -0.32
C GLU A 125 2.49 15.63 0.58
N ARG A 126 3.06 16.83 0.44
CA ARG A 126 4.20 17.25 1.26
C ARG A 126 3.86 17.22 2.74
N ARG A 127 2.70 17.79 3.12
CA ARG A 127 2.23 17.82 4.50
C ARG A 127 1.91 16.41 5.02
N MET A 128 1.28 15.58 4.21
CA MET A 128 0.99 14.18 4.53
C MET A 128 2.29 13.42 4.83
N LEU A 129 3.31 13.59 3.99
CA LEU A 129 4.63 12.98 4.18
C LEU A 129 5.32 13.46 5.45
N GLU A 130 5.25 14.76 5.77
CA GLU A 130 5.82 15.31 7.00
C GLU A 130 5.18 14.74 8.26
N ILE A 131 3.84 14.61 8.28
CA ILE A 131 3.11 14.01 9.40
C ILE A 131 3.50 12.54 9.56
N ALA A 132 3.48 11.77 8.48
CA ALA A 132 3.82 10.36 8.49
C ALA A 132 5.26 10.10 8.98
N ARG A 133 6.24 10.86 8.48
CA ARG A 133 7.65 10.74 8.89
C ARG A 133 7.87 11.03 10.37
N LYS A 134 7.14 11.98 10.96
CA LYS A 134 7.21 12.27 12.41
C LYS A 134 6.78 11.06 13.25
N GLY A 135 5.87 10.22 12.74
CA GLY A 135 5.40 9.01 13.38
C GLY A 135 6.11 7.73 12.91
N ASN A 136 7.17 7.83 12.12
CA ASN A 136 7.85 6.70 11.47
C ASN A 136 6.88 5.81 10.66
N MET A 137 5.82 6.40 10.09
CA MET A 137 4.86 5.72 9.24
C MET A 137 5.30 5.83 7.78
N ARG A 138 5.34 4.70 7.06
CA ARG A 138 5.63 4.66 5.62
C ARG A 138 4.33 4.66 4.83
N ILE A 139 4.28 5.35 3.69
CA ILE A 139 3.05 5.48 2.88
C ILE A 139 3.29 5.11 1.41
N MET A 140 2.48 4.17 0.90
CA MET A 140 2.36 3.85 -0.52
C MET A 140 1.23 4.68 -1.17
N GLY A 141 1.48 5.20 -2.36
CA GLY A 141 0.56 6.08 -3.08
C GLY A 141 0.97 7.56 -2.92
N PRO A 142 0.02 8.51 -2.87
CA PRO A 142 -1.42 8.37 -3.14
C PRO A 142 -1.73 8.06 -4.60
N ASN A 143 -3.01 8.09 -4.99
CA ASN A 143 -3.45 7.85 -6.35
C ASN A 143 -3.03 6.45 -6.86
N CYS A 144 -3.30 5.42 -6.08
CA CYS A 144 -2.98 4.04 -6.39
C CYS A 144 -4.21 3.13 -6.29
N MET A 145 -4.12 1.92 -6.83
CA MET A 145 -5.20 0.92 -6.71
C MET A 145 -4.94 -0.12 -5.61
N GLY A 146 -3.97 0.15 -4.74
CA GLY A 146 -3.62 -0.73 -3.65
C GLY A 146 -2.63 -1.82 -4.02
N MET A 147 -2.60 -2.87 -3.22
CA MET A 147 -1.68 -3.98 -3.41
C MET A 147 -2.27 -5.33 -2.99
N TYR A 148 -1.60 -6.37 -3.46
CA TYR A 148 -1.83 -7.76 -3.10
C TYR A 148 -0.52 -8.42 -2.64
N SER A 149 -0.60 -9.25 -1.61
CA SER A 149 0.49 -10.11 -1.15
C SER A 149 -0.05 -11.52 -0.89
N SER A 150 0.45 -12.50 -1.62
CA SER A 150 0.03 -13.89 -1.45
C SER A 150 0.52 -14.49 -0.13
N ALA A 151 1.61 -13.96 0.43
CA ALA A 151 2.24 -14.48 1.64
C ALA A 151 1.31 -14.50 2.86
N VAL A 152 0.34 -13.59 2.93
CA VAL A 152 -0.66 -13.49 4.01
C VAL A 152 -2.09 -13.36 3.47
N SER A 153 -2.31 -13.68 2.19
CA SER A 153 -3.58 -13.51 1.49
C SER A 153 -4.15 -12.09 1.57
N LEU A 154 -3.28 -11.08 1.64
CA LEU A 154 -3.67 -9.67 1.64
C LEU A 154 -4.14 -9.26 0.25
N ASN A 155 -5.38 -8.81 0.12
CA ASN A 155 -5.84 -8.09 -1.06
C ASN A 155 -6.39 -6.72 -0.66
N ALA A 156 -5.48 -5.75 -0.58
CA ALA A 156 -5.77 -4.34 -0.30
C ALA A 156 -6.10 -3.57 -1.60
N SER A 157 -6.72 -4.22 -2.57
CA SER A 157 -7.15 -3.64 -3.84
C SER A 157 -8.61 -4.02 -4.12
N ILE A 158 -9.13 -3.57 -5.27
CA ILE A 158 -10.48 -3.92 -5.76
C ILE A 158 -10.42 -4.94 -6.90
N ILE A 159 -9.24 -5.52 -7.16
CA ILE A 159 -8.98 -6.39 -8.30
C ILE A 159 -8.97 -7.83 -7.82
N ASP A 160 -9.59 -8.72 -8.59
CA ASP A 160 -9.55 -10.16 -8.35
C ASP A 160 -8.19 -10.72 -8.81
N LEU A 161 -7.31 -10.98 -7.84
CA LEU A 161 -5.92 -11.41 -8.01
C LEU A 161 -5.76 -12.85 -7.49
N ALA A 162 -5.03 -13.67 -8.23
CA ALA A 162 -4.73 -15.04 -7.88
C ALA A 162 -3.28 -15.19 -7.39
N PRO A 163 -3.00 -16.11 -6.43
CA PRO A 163 -1.65 -16.38 -5.97
C PRO A 163 -0.80 -17.05 -7.07
N GLY A 164 0.50 -16.71 -7.11
CA GLY A 164 1.47 -17.26 -8.05
C GLY A 164 2.85 -16.64 -7.86
N PRO A 165 3.83 -16.99 -8.69
CA PRO A 165 5.23 -16.64 -8.44
C PRO A 165 5.65 -15.29 -9.07
N MET A 166 4.74 -14.51 -9.64
CA MET A 166 5.09 -13.26 -10.32
C MET A 166 4.89 -12.07 -9.38
N SER A 167 5.87 -11.19 -9.28
CA SER A 167 5.69 -9.86 -8.72
C SER A 167 5.46 -8.86 -9.84
N LEU A 168 4.41 -8.05 -9.72
CA LEU A 168 4.09 -6.99 -10.67
C LEU A 168 3.91 -5.66 -9.93
N VAL A 169 4.82 -4.72 -10.15
CA VAL A 169 4.77 -3.38 -9.54
C VAL A 169 4.66 -2.33 -10.65
N LEU A 170 3.61 -1.52 -10.56
CA LEU A 170 3.27 -0.55 -11.61
C LEU A 170 3.06 0.84 -11.02
N GLN A 171 3.29 1.83 -11.86
CA GLN A 171 2.88 3.21 -11.57
C GLN A 171 1.42 3.42 -11.95
N SER A 172 0.99 2.89 -13.10
CA SER A 172 -0.36 3.02 -13.64
C SER A 172 -1.31 1.93 -13.10
N GLY A 173 -2.42 2.36 -12.47
CA GLY A 173 -3.48 1.47 -12.01
C GLY A 173 -4.24 0.80 -13.17
N ASN A 174 -4.61 1.57 -14.18
CA ASN A 174 -5.39 1.06 -15.34
C ASN A 174 -4.60 0.01 -16.11
N PHE A 175 -3.32 0.24 -16.36
CA PHE A 175 -2.48 -0.74 -17.03
C PHE A 175 -2.34 -2.04 -16.21
N GLY A 176 -2.34 -1.93 -14.88
CA GLY A 176 -2.34 -3.08 -13.98
C GLY A 176 -3.60 -3.96 -14.12
N ILE A 177 -4.76 -3.36 -14.38
CA ILE A 177 -6.01 -4.09 -14.66
C ILE A 177 -5.89 -4.90 -15.95
N ASP A 178 -5.41 -4.27 -17.03
CA ASP A 178 -5.26 -4.91 -18.32
C ASP A 178 -4.26 -6.07 -18.29
N LEU A 179 -3.13 -5.87 -17.61
CA LEU A 179 -2.14 -6.93 -17.42
C LEU A 179 -2.72 -8.08 -16.60
N ASN A 180 -3.47 -7.80 -15.52
CA ASN A 180 -4.10 -8.84 -14.71
C ASN A 180 -5.11 -9.66 -15.52
N PHE A 181 -5.94 -9.00 -16.33
CA PHE A 181 -6.88 -9.70 -17.20
C PHE A 181 -6.18 -10.70 -18.15
N ASN A 182 -5.05 -10.28 -18.73
CA ASN A 182 -4.26 -11.15 -19.60
C ASN A 182 -3.52 -12.26 -18.84
N ALA A 183 -3.01 -11.98 -17.65
CA ALA A 183 -2.35 -12.95 -16.78
C ALA A 183 -3.35 -14.03 -16.35
N LYS A 184 -4.53 -13.64 -15.89
CA LYS A 184 -5.60 -14.56 -15.47
C LYS A 184 -6.04 -15.52 -16.58
N LYS A 185 -6.16 -15.02 -17.83
CA LYS A 185 -6.46 -15.87 -19.01
C LYS A 185 -5.40 -16.95 -19.26
N ARG A 186 -4.17 -16.73 -18.82
CA ARG A 186 -3.03 -17.64 -18.98
C ARG A 186 -2.76 -18.49 -17.73
N GLY A 187 -3.64 -18.42 -16.71
CA GLY A 187 -3.44 -19.13 -15.44
C GLY A 187 -2.25 -18.61 -14.62
N MET A 188 -1.82 -17.36 -14.85
CA MET A 188 -0.72 -16.73 -14.12
C MET A 188 -1.27 -16.06 -12.87
N GLY A 189 -0.46 -16.07 -11.79
CA GLY A 189 -0.81 -15.42 -10.52
C GLY A 189 0.39 -14.68 -9.92
N TYR A 190 0.15 -14.03 -8.80
CA TYR A 190 1.06 -13.06 -8.20
C TYR A 190 1.54 -13.48 -6.80
N SER A 191 2.82 -13.29 -6.54
CA SER A 191 3.37 -13.22 -5.17
C SER A 191 3.09 -11.85 -4.56
N CYS A 192 3.32 -10.81 -5.38
CA CYS A 192 3.00 -9.43 -5.07
C CYS A 192 2.42 -8.73 -6.31
N TRP A 193 1.35 -7.98 -6.15
CA TRP A 193 0.85 -7.05 -7.16
C TRP A 193 0.65 -5.71 -6.48
N ALA A 194 1.16 -4.62 -7.05
CA ALA A 194 1.01 -3.30 -6.47
C ALA A 194 0.98 -2.21 -7.54
N THR A 195 0.16 -1.19 -7.32
CA THR A 195 0.29 0.07 -8.05
C THR A 195 0.70 1.16 -7.07
N ILE A 196 1.81 1.82 -7.36
CA ILE A 196 2.43 2.74 -6.40
C ILE A 196 2.04 4.22 -6.59
N GLY A 197 1.24 4.52 -7.63
CA GLY A 197 0.69 5.85 -7.88
C GLY A 197 1.74 6.96 -7.92
N ASN A 198 1.54 8.01 -7.14
CA ASN A 198 2.39 9.22 -7.15
C ASN A 198 3.78 8.99 -6.51
N GLN A 199 4.07 7.84 -5.92
CA GLN A 199 5.35 7.50 -5.30
C GLN A 199 5.80 8.56 -4.27
N MET A 200 4.90 9.01 -3.40
CA MET A 200 5.19 10.08 -2.45
C MET A 200 6.29 9.68 -1.46
N ASP A 201 6.26 8.44 -0.94
CA ASP A 201 7.22 7.90 0.03
C ASP A 201 7.74 6.52 -0.37
N VAL A 202 6.87 5.49 -0.39
CA VAL A 202 7.25 4.15 -0.86
C VAL A 202 7.37 4.15 -2.38
N ARG A 203 8.51 3.66 -2.88
CA ARG A 203 8.92 3.75 -4.29
C ARG A 203 9.31 2.39 -4.86
N PHE A 204 9.64 2.34 -6.14
CA PHE A 204 10.13 1.10 -6.80
C PHE A 204 11.30 0.45 -6.07
N ASN A 205 12.26 1.24 -5.57
CA ASN A 205 13.41 0.74 -4.83
C ASN A 205 13.01 -0.11 -3.62
N ASP A 206 11.96 0.31 -2.90
CA ASP A 206 11.47 -0.39 -1.72
C ASP A 206 10.90 -1.76 -2.10
N PHE A 207 10.16 -1.83 -3.21
CA PHE A 207 9.63 -3.08 -3.74
C PHE A 207 10.72 -4.02 -4.26
N VAL A 208 11.69 -3.50 -5.03
CA VAL A 208 12.81 -4.31 -5.53
C VAL A 208 13.54 -4.96 -4.36
N ARG A 209 13.87 -4.19 -3.33
CA ARG A 209 14.57 -4.69 -2.13
C ARG A 209 13.77 -5.74 -1.36
N TYR A 210 12.45 -5.54 -1.22
CA TYR A 210 11.61 -6.54 -0.57
C TYR A 210 11.57 -7.83 -1.39
N ILE A 211 11.36 -7.73 -2.69
CA ILE A 211 11.20 -8.88 -3.59
C ILE A 211 12.50 -9.65 -3.77
N GLU A 212 13.67 -8.99 -3.72
CA GLU A 212 14.99 -9.63 -3.71
C GLU A 212 15.12 -10.69 -2.59
N GLN A 213 14.38 -10.52 -1.50
CA GLN A 213 14.40 -11.41 -0.33
C GLN A 213 13.13 -12.29 -0.22
N ASP A 214 12.21 -12.20 -1.19
CA ASP A 214 10.96 -12.95 -1.16
C ASP A 214 11.06 -14.26 -1.93
N ASP A 215 11.19 -15.38 -1.22
CA ASP A 215 11.30 -16.75 -1.78
C ASP A 215 10.11 -17.16 -2.65
N HIS A 216 8.95 -16.50 -2.49
CA HIS A 216 7.74 -16.77 -3.26
C HIS A 216 7.79 -16.16 -4.67
N THR A 217 8.66 -15.16 -4.89
CA THR A 217 8.79 -14.48 -6.18
C THR A 217 9.85 -15.16 -7.05
N LYS A 218 9.49 -15.48 -8.30
CA LYS A 218 10.41 -16.03 -9.30
C LYS A 218 10.65 -15.07 -10.47
N VAL A 219 9.73 -14.14 -10.69
CA VAL A 219 9.83 -13.13 -11.75
C VAL A 219 9.28 -11.82 -11.23
N MET A 220 10.02 -10.74 -11.43
CA MET A 220 9.57 -9.38 -11.14
C MET A 220 9.38 -8.59 -12.43
N LEU A 221 8.20 -8.00 -12.59
CA LEU A 221 7.88 -7.06 -13.66
C LEU A 221 7.64 -5.68 -13.08
N LEU A 222 8.29 -4.67 -13.65
CA LEU A 222 8.13 -3.27 -13.30
C LEU A 222 7.59 -2.48 -14.50
N TYR A 223 6.54 -1.71 -14.28
CA TYR A 223 6.08 -0.71 -15.24
C TYR A 223 6.25 0.69 -14.66
N MET A 224 7.22 1.42 -15.19
CA MET A 224 7.64 2.72 -14.70
C MET A 224 7.37 3.80 -15.76
N GLU A 225 6.60 4.80 -15.42
CA GLU A 225 6.42 6.02 -16.23
C GLU A 225 7.52 7.04 -15.92
N GLY A 226 8.08 6.95 -14.71
CA GLY A 226 9.22 7.75 -14.26
C GLY A 226 9.65 7.36 -12.86
N LEU A 227 10.91 7.59 -12.54
CA LEU A 227 11.43 7.48 -11.17
C LEU A 227 11.23 8.81 -10.46
N ARG A 228 10.54 8.79 -9.34
CA ARG A 228 10.57 9.94 -8.42
C ARG A 228 11.84 9.82 -7.59
N VAL A 229 12.80 10.68 -7.88
CA VAL A 229 14.09 10.74 -7.19
C VAL A 229 14.17 12.07 -6.42
N GLU A 230 14.74 12.01 -5.21
CA GLU A 230 15.05 13.23 -4.43
C GLU A 230 16.44 13.76 -4.77
N ASN A 231 17.32 12.87 -5.25
CA ASN A 231 18.70 13.19 -5.63
C ASN A 231 19.23 12.14 -6.64
N GLU A 232 20.41 12.41 -7.21
CA GLU A 232 21.05 11.52 -8.19
C GLU A 232 21.38 10.12 -7.63
N GLU A 233 21.57 10.00 -6.33
CA GLU A 233 21.89 8.76 -5.66
C GLU A 233 20.70 7.78 -5.69
N ASP A 234 19.45 8.27 -5.65
CA ASP A 234 18.25 7.42 -5.69
C ASP A 234 18.16 6.60 -6.98
N GLY A 235 18.48 7.24 -8.14
CA GLY A 235 18.52 6.54 -9.43
C GLY A 235 19.59 5.47 -9.47
N ARG A 236 20.77 5.74 -8.91
CA ARG A 236 21.85 4.76 -8.82
C ARG A 236 21.48 3.59 -7.90
N LYS A 237 20.91 3.84 -6.74
CA LYS A 237 20.41 2.79 -5.82
C LYS A 237 19.38 1.89 -6.46
N PHE A 238 18.49 2.45 -7.31
CA PHE A 238 17.55 1.64 -8.08
C PHE A 238 18.27 0.69 -9.04
N LEU A 239 19.23 1.19 -9.82
CA LEU A 239 19.98 0.37 -10.77
C LEU A 239 20.81 -0.71 -10.06
N GLU A 240 21.40 -0.40 -8.92
CA GLU A 240 22.14 -1.36 -8.11
C GLU A 240 21.25 -2.46 -7.55
N ALA A 241 20.05 -2.11 -7.05
CA ALA A 241 19.06 -3.08 -6.59
C ALA A 241 18.59 -3.97 -7.75
N ALA A 242 18.22 -3.39 -8.89
CA ALA A 242 17.76 -4.12 -10.07
C ALA A 242 18.83 -5.06 -10.69
N ARG A 243 20.13 -4.82 -10.45
CA ARG A 243 21.22 -5.71 -10.91
C ARG A 243 21.42 -6.93 -10.02
N ARG A 244 20.96 -6.88 -8.77
CA ARG A 244 21.07 -8.01 -7.82
C ARG A 244 19.89 -8.98 -7.92
N THR A 245 18.76 -8.50 -8.43
CA THR A 245 17.53 -9.27 -8.66
C THR A 245 17.57 -10.00 -10.01
#